data_34669e8c4308931cd21239c16846af1d
#
_entry.id   34669e8c4308931cd21239c16846af1d
#
_cell.length_a   1.000
_cell.length_b   1.000
_cell.length_c   1.000
_cell.angle_alpha   90.00
_cell.angle_beta   90.00
_cell.angle_gamma   90.00
#
_symmetry.space_group_name_H-M   'P 1'
#
loop_
_entity.id
_entity.type
_entity.pdbx_description
1 polymer ?
#
loop_
_entity_poly.entity_id
_entity_poly.type
_entity_poly.pdbx_seq_one_letter_code
_entity_poly.pdbx_strand_id
1 'polypeptide(L)'
;MDQVAGLLEGKELVAMELGQELERAERAVDLAFAGKKVAVISSGDAGIYGMAGPIFKVLTDRDWNGESPRVESVPGVSALQSAAALLGSPLMQDFCAISLSDLMTPWETIRLRLESAARGDFVIALYNPRSQRRQWQILEARRIIMEHRSGGTPVGMVADAYRAKQRVAITDLDGLEERCPEIDMVTTVIIGNSTTYLHQ
;
A
#
# COMPACT_ATOMS: atom_id res chain seq x y z
N MET A 1 1.46 16.38 -4.30
CA MET A 1 1.86 17.29 -5.39
C MET A 1 3.31 17.72 -5.24
N ASP A 2 3.80 18.02 -4.03
CA ASP A 2 5.15 18.56 -3.79
C ASP A 2 6.29 17.70 -4.35
N GLN A 3 6.12 16.38 -4.36
CA GLN A 3 7.13 15.43 -4.88
C GLN A 3 7.40 15.54 -6.39
N VAL A 4 6.48 16.09 -7.13
CA VAL A 4 6.54 16.21 -8.59
C VAL A 4 6.42 17.66 -9.06
N ALA A 5 6.45 18.62 -8.14
CA ALA A 5 6.24 20.05 -8.43
C ALA A 5 7.11 20.55 -9.59
N GLY A 6 8.39 20.16 -9.61
CA GLY A 6 9.31 20.53 -10.68
C GLY A 6 9.00 19.95 -12.07
N LEU A 7 8.09 18.97 -12.16
CA LEU A 7 7.68 18.33 -13.42
C LEU A 7 6.35 18.88 -13.95
N LEU A 8 5.70 19.79 -13.22
CA LEU A 8 4.33 20.23 -13.50
C LEU A 8 4.26 21.51 -14.32
N GLU A 9 5.38 22.16 -14.57
CA GLU A 9 5.43 23.41 -15.33
C GLU A 9 4.83 23.24 -16.73
N GLY A 10 3.96 24.15 -17.13
CA GLY A 10 3.28 24.14 -18.42
C GLY A 10 2.23 23.04 -18.60
N LYS A 11 1.83 22.34 -17.54
CA LYS A 11 0.82 21.28 -17.61
C LYS A 11 -0.50 21.70 -16.96
N GLU A 12 -1.60 21.26 -17.56
CA GLU A 12 -2.93 21.35 -16.95
C GLU A 12 -3.02 20.35 -15.79
N LEU A 13 -3.36 20.82 -14.59
CA LEU A 13 -3.42 19.99 -13.39
C LEU A 13 -4.86 19.73 -12.96
N VAL A 14 -5.19 18.48 -12.75
CA VAL A 14 -6.45 18.03 -12.14
C VAL A 14 -6.13 17.41 -10.79
N ALA A 15 -6.28 18.18 -9.72
CA ALA A 15 -6.08 17.70 -8.35
C ALA A 15 -7.40 17.24 -7.75
N MET A 16 -7.39 16.10 -7.07
CA MET A 16 -8.52 15.54 -6.35
C MET A 16 -8.06 15.04 -4.98
N GLU A 17 -8.98 14.94 -4.03
CA GLU A 17 -8.70 14.51 -2.68
C GLU A 17 -8.57 12.98 -2.54
N LEU A 18 -8.09 12.52 -1.39
CA LEU A 18 -8.10 11.10 -1.02
C LEU A 18 -9.55 10.62 -0.88
N GLY A 19 -9.81 9.43 -1.39
CA GLY A 19 -11.17 8.85 -1.43
C GLY A 19 -11.91 9.12 -2.74
N GLN A 20 -11.34 9.90 -3.66
CA GLN A 20 -11.90 10.20 -4.98
C GLN A 20 -11.15 9.45 -6.10
N GLU A 21 -10.62 8.25 -5.80
CA GLU A 21 -9.80 7.49 -6.75
C GLU A 21 -10.59 7.11 -8.00
N LEU A 22 -11.86 6.75 -7.85
CA LEU A 22 -12.72 6.38 -8.99
C LEU A 22 -13.04 7.59 -9.87
N GLU A 23 -13.46 8.71 -9.28
CA GLU A 23 -13.73 9.97 -10.01
C GLU A 23 -12.48 10.46 -10.75
N ARG A 24 -11.31 10.35 -10.10
CA ARG A 24 -10.02 10.67 -10.72
C ARG A 24 -9.74 9.76 -11.92
N ALA A 25 -10.03 8.47 -11.81
CA ALA A 25 -9.88 7.52 -12.90
C ALA A 25 -10.83 7.85 -14.06
N GLU A 26 -12.12 8.09 -13.76
CA GLU A 26 -13.12 8.49 -14.75
C GLU A 26 -12.70 9.75 -15.50
N ARG A 27 -12.28 10.78 -14.76
CA ARG A 27 -11.84 12.04 -15.37
C ARG A 27 -10.60 11.88 -16.25
N ALA A 28 -9.64 11.07 -15.83
CA ALA A 28 -8.44 10.79 -16.61
C ALA A 28 -8.77 10.04 -17.92
N VAL A 29 -9.65 9.05 -17.83
CA VAL A 29 -10.10 8.27 -18.99
C VAL A 29 -10.91 9.14 -19.95
N ASP A 30 -11.82 10.01 -19.46
CA ASP A 30 -12.56 10.96 -20.29
C ASP A 30 -11.64 11.86 -21.12
N LEU A 31 -10.63 12.43 -20.46
CA LEU A 31 -9.65 13.29 -21.13
C LEU A 31 -8.84 12.51 -22.18
N ALA A 32 -8.51 11.26 -21.89
CA ALA A 32 -7.76 10.42 -22.84
C ALA A 32 -8.62 10.06 -24.06
N PHE A 33 -9.90 9.70 -23.89
CA PHE A 33 -10.83 9.48 -24.99
C PHE A 33 -11.12 10.76 -25.81
N ALA A 34 -11.00 11.95 -25.19
CA ALA A 34 -11.06 13.23 -25.88
C ALA A 34 -9.76 13.59 -26.62
N GLY A 35 -8.79 12.67 -26.71
CA GLY A 35 -7.53 12.85 -27.44
C GLY A 35 -6.44 13.60 -26.67
N LYS A 36 -6.60 13.85 -25.37
CA LYS A 36 -5.57 14.44 -24.53
C LYS A 36 -4.50 13.43 -24.15
N LYS A 37 -3.24 13.88 -24.01
CA LYS A 37 -2.17 13.11 -23.37
C LYS A 37 -2.31 13.29 -21.85
N VAL A 38 -2.65 12.24 -21.16
CA VAL A 38 -2.93 12.25 -19.72
C VAL A 38 -1.89 11.44 -18.97
N ALA A 39 -1.32 12.01 -17.91
CA ALA A 39 -0.51 11.29 -16.95
C ALA A 39 -1.25 11.22 -15.60
N VAL A 40 -1.54 10.00 -15.15
CA VAL A 40 -2.09 9.77 -13.80
C VAL A 40 -0.94 9.43 -12.87
N ILE A 41 -0.71 10.29 -11.88
CA ILE A 41 0.40 10.15 -10.96
C ILE A 41 -0.07 9.43 -9.71
N SER A 42 0.63 8.36 -9.36
CA SER A 42 0.42 7.59 -8.14
C SER A 42 1.66 7.69 -7.23
N SER A 43 1.47 7.65 -5.94
CA SER A 43 2.57 7.51 -4.99
C SER A 43 3.03 6.04 -4.98
N GLY A 44 4.34 5.82 -5.09
CA GLY A 44 4.88 4.47 -5.17
C GLY A 44 4.68 3.83 -6.55
N ASP A 45 4.38 2.54 -6.58
CA ASP A 45 4.01 1.82 -7.81
C ASP A 45 2.52 1.96 -8.09
N ALA A 46 2.16 2.31 -9.33
CA ALA A 46 0.78 2.52 -9.71
C ALA A 46 -0.08 1.24 -9.66
N GLY A 47 0.53 0.06 -9.80
CA GLY A 47 -0.13 -1.25 -9.77
C GLY A 47 -0.28 -1.84 -8.36
N ILE A 48 0.42 -1.28 -7.35
CA ILE A 48 0.38 -1.80 -5.98
C ILE A 48 -0.40 -0.83 -5.08
N TYR A 49 -1.70 -1.07 -4.93
CA TYR A 49 -2.64 -0.20 -4.20
C TYR A 49 -2.63 1.25 -4.69
N GLY A 50 -2.29 1.45 -5.98
CA GLY A 50 -2.24 2.74 -6.65
C GLY A 50 -3.34 2.92 -7.70
N MET A 51 -3.14 3.90 -8.59
CA MET A 51 -4.18 4.33 -9.53
C MET A 51 -4.37 3.42 -10.75
N ALA A 52 -3.47 2.46 -11.03
CA ALA A 52 -3.62 1.61 -12.21
C ALA A 52 -4.91 0.77 -12.15
N GLY A 53 -5.22 0.15 -11.01
CA GLY A 53 -6.45 -0.63 -10.84
C GLY A 53 -7.73 0.16 -11.16
N PRO A 54 -7.99 1.30 -10.53
CA PRO A 54 -9.13 2.18 -10.86
C PRO A 54 -9.18 2.58 -12.34
N ILE A 55 -8.04 2.93 -12.95
CA ILE A 55 -7.97 3.29 -14.38
C ILE A 55 -8.41 2.12 -15.27
N PHE A 56 -7.82 0.94 -15.08
CA PHE A 56 -8.16 -0.22 -15.89
C PHE A 56 -9.61 -0.67 -15.66
N LYS A 57 -10.12 -0.53 -14.43
CA LYS A 57 -11.54 -0.78 -14.17
C LYS A 57 -12.45 0.12 -15.02
N VAL A 58 -12.21 1.43 -15.01
CA VAL A 58 -13.00 2.39 -15.81
C VAL A 58 -12.87 2.12 -17.30
N LEU A 59 -11.69 1.79 -17.79
CA LEU A 59 -11.46 1.39 -19.18
C LEU A 59 -12.27 0.14 -19.56
N THR A 60 -12.28 -0.87 -18.69
CA THR A 60 -13.06 -2.10 -18.88
C THR A 60 -14.56 -1.81 -18.88
N ASP A 61 -15.05 -1.01 -17.95
CA ASP A 61 -16.45 -0.61 -17.85
C ASP A 61 -16.94 0.19 -19.08
N ARG A 62 -16.01 0.70 -19.91
CA ARG A 62 -16.26 1.44 -21.16
C ARG A 62 -15.93 0.65 -22.43
N ASP A 63 -15.82 -0.66 -22.34
CA ASP A 63 -15.53 -1.55 -23.47
C ASP A 63 -14.28 -1.14 -24.26
N TRP A 64 -13.21 -0.69 -23.53
CA TRP A 64 -11.96 -0.31 -24.14
C TRP A 64 -11.34 -1.47 -24.93
N ASN A 65 -10.95 -1.20 -26.18
CA ASN A 65 -10.46 -2.20 -27.12
C ASN A 65 -8.97 -2.61 -26.92
N GLY A 66 -8.30 -2.08 -25.89
CA GLY A 66 -6.87 -2.34 -25.63
C GLY A 66 -5.90 -1.45 -26.43
N GLU A 67 -6.38 -0.67 -27.38
CA GLU A 67 -5.53 0.09 -28.32
C GLU A 67 -5.74 1.61 -28.22
N SER A 68 -6.98 2.08 -28.15
CA SER A 68 -7.30 3.51 -28.17
C SER A 68 -8.24 3.89 -27.02
N PRO A 69 -7.81 4.78 -26.12
CA PRO A 69 -6.45 5.38 -26.02
C PRO A 69 -5.38 4.36 -25.69
N ARG A 70 -4.15 4.57 -26.17
CA ARG A 70 -2.99 3.75 -25.75
C ARG A 70 -2.69 4.04 -24.27
N VAL A 71 -2.63 3.00 -23.47
CA VAL A 71 -2.33 3.07 -22.04
C VAL A 71 -1.00 2.41 -21.75
N GLU A 72 -0.17 3.06 -20.96
CA GLU A 72 1.12 2.57 -20.52
C GLU A 72 1.24 2.74 -19.01
N SER A 73 1.61 1.66 -18.31
CA SER A 73 1.91 1.69 -16.88
C SER A 73 3.42 1.77 -16.69
N VAL A 74 3.86 2.79 -15.99
CA VAL A 74 5.28 2.97 -15.65
C VAL A 74 5.49 2.46 -14.23
N PRO A 75 6.38 1.48 -14.00
CA PRO A 75 6.63 0.95 -12.66
C PRO A 75 7.28 1.98 -11.75
N GLY A 76 7.01 1.87 -10.47
CA GLY A 76 7.59 2.72 -9.42
C GLY A 76 8.08 1.89 -8.24
N VAL A 77 8.76 2.56 -7.30
CA VAL A 77 9.20 1.93 -6.05
C VAL A 77 8.05 1.97 -5.05
N SER A 78 7.47 0.82 -4.74
CA SER A 78 6.33 0.77 -3.82
C SER A 78 6.76 1.02 -2.36
N ALA A 79 5.79 1.39 -1.52
CA ALA A 79 6.03 1.61 -0.09
C ALA A 79 6.60 0.36 0.60
N LEU A 80 6.22 -0.84 0.17
CA LEU A 80 6.77 -2.11 0.63
C LEU A 80 8.29 -2.18 0.44
N GLN A 81 8.77 -1.90 -0.78
CA GLN A 81 10.20 -1.94 -1.11
C GLN A 81 10.98 -0.85 -0.38
N SER A 82 10.40 0.37 -0.32
CA SER A 82 10.99 1.49 0.39
C SER A 82 11.11 1.22 1.89
N ALA A 83 10.07 0.66 2.51
CA ALA A 83 10.08 0.28 3.91
C ALA A 83 11.09 -0.85 4.18
N ALA A 84 11.11 -1.87 3.34
CA ALA A 84 12.04 -2.99 3.49
C ALA A 84 13.50 -2.52 3.43
N ALA A 85 13.84 -1.61 2.51
CA ALA A 85 15.20 -1.08 2.39
C ALA A 85 15.66 -0.30 3.65
N LEU A 86 14.73 0.33 4.39
CA LEU A 86 15.02 1.01 5.65
C LEU A 86 15.09 0.06 6.86
N LEU A 87 14.53 -1.14 6.74
CA LEU A 87 14.54 -2.17 7.78
C LEU A 87 15.66 -3.21 7.57
N GLY A 88 16.45 -3.08 6.51
CA GLY A 88 17.46 -4.04 6.12
C GLY A 88 16.98 -4.94 4.97
N SER A 89 16.78 -6.23 5.22
CA SER A 89 16.37 -7.19 4.16
C SER A 89 15.22 -8.12 4.60
N PRO A 90 14.10 -7.60 5.12
CA PRO A 90 13.02 -8.44 5.63
C PRO A 90 12.29 -9.23 4.53
N LEU A 91 12.45 -8.87 3.26
CA LEU A 91 11.78 -9.49 2.12
C LEU A 91 12.69 -10.48 1.35
N MET A 92 13.76 -10.93 1.96
CA MET A 92 14.69 -11.85 1.29
C MET A 92 14.10 -13.24 1.02
N GLN A 93 12.97 -13.56 1.63
CA GLN A 93 12.21 -14.79 1.42
C GLN A 93 10.81 -14.47 0.88
N ASP A 94 9.95 -15.48 0.84
CA ASP A 94 8.58 -15.31 0.33
C ASP A 94 7.80 -14.30 1.18
N PHE A 95 7.14 -13.38 0.52
CA PHE A 95 6.36 -12.34 1.16
C PHE A 95 5.02 -12.11 0.46
N CYS A 96 4.11 -11.48 1.15
CA CYS A 96 2.84 -11.02 0.59
C CYS A 96 2.53 -9.59 1.04
N ALA A 97 1.72 -8.89 0.24
CA ALA A 97 1.20 -7.57 0.56
C ALA A 97 -0.32 -7.67 0.80
N ILE A 98 -0.78 -7.17 1.95
CA ILE A 98 -2.20 -7.18 2.32
C ILE A 98 -2.62 -5.78 2.74
N SER A 99 -3.67 -5.25 2.10
CA SER A 99 -4.30 -4.00 2.53
C SER A 99 -5.32 -4.29 3.62
N LEU A 100 -5.26 -3.55 4.73
CA LEU A 100 -6.27 -3.58 5.78
C LEU A 100 -7.46 -2.65 5.51
N SER A 101 -7.54 -2.06 4.30
CA SER A 101 -8.68 -1.24 3.91
C SER A 101 -9.87 -2.13 3.56
N ASP A 102 -10.94 -2.01 4.35
CA ASP A 102 -12.21 -2.71 4.18
C ASP A 102 -13.26 -1.92 3.37
N LEU A 103 -12.83 -0.85 2.69
CA LEU A 103 -13.72 -0.01 1.88
C LEU A 103 -14.22 -0.72 0.62
N MET A 104 -13.37 -1.49 -0.04
CA MET A 104 -13.69 -2.20 -1.29
C MET A 104 -13.59 -3.73 -1.15
N THR A 105 -13.00 -4.22 -0.07
CA THR A 105 -12.82 -5.65 0.20
C THR A 105 -13.45 -5.98 1.53
N PRO A 106 -14.42 -6.92 1.60
CA PRO A 106 -15.01 -7.33 2.86
C PRO A 106 -13.95 -7.80 3.88
N TRP A 107 -14.12 -7.44 5.14
CA TRP A 107 -13.18 -7.79 6.20
C TRP A 107 -12.93 -9.30 6.28
N GLU A 108 -13.95 -10.13 6.10
CA GLU A 108 -13.80 -11.59 6.09
C GLU A 108 -12.81 -12.09 5.04
N THR A 109 -12.75 -11.43 3.89
CA THR A 109 -11.76 -11.75 2.85
C THR A 109 -10.35 -11.34 3.29
N ILE A 110 -10.21 -10.19 3.95
CA ILE A 110 -8.93 -9.72 4.48
C ILE A 110 -8.46 -10.67 5.58
N ARG A 111 -9.35 -11.06 6.49
CA ARG A 111 -9.09 -12.02 7.56
C ARG A 111 -8.56 -13.35 7.01
N LEU A 112 -9.23 -13.91 6.01
CA LEU A 112 -8.80 -15.16 5.37
C LEU A 112 -7.40 -15.05 4.75
N ARG A 113 -7.08 -13.90 4.14
CA ARG A 113 -5.76 -13.66 3.57
C ARG A 113 -4.68 -13.55 4.66
N LEU A 114 -4.97 -12.88 5.77
CA LEU A 114 -4.07 -12.75 6.91
C LEU A 114 -3.77 -14.13 7.52
N GLU A 115 -4.80 -14.93 7.77
CA GLU A 115 -4.68 -16.28 8.29
C GLU A 115 -3.86 -17.19 7.36
N SER A 116 -4.18 -17.16 6.06
CA SER A 116 -3.46 -17.96 5.05
C SER A 116 -1.98 -17.56 4.96
N ALA A 117 -1.67 -16.27 4.98
CA ALA A 117 -0.31 -15.76 4.96
C ALA A 117 0.46 -16.12 6.24
N ALA A 118 -0.18 -16.04 7.40
CA ALA A 118 0.43 -16.39 8.67
C ALA A 118 0.74 -17.90 8.75
N ARG A 119 -0.20 -18.75 8.33
CA ARG A 119 0.00 -20.23 8.26
C ARG A 119 1.07 -20.64 7.25
N GLY A 120 1.14 -19.92 6.11
CA GLY A 120 2.14 -20.17 5.06
C GLY A 120 3.52 -19.62 5.39
N ASP A 121 3.69 -19.01 6.56
CA ASP A 121 4.94 -18.40 7.04
C ASP A 121 5.53 -17.33 6.11
N PHE A 122 4.69 -16.60 5.38
CA PHE A 122 5.12 -15.45 4.56
C PHE A 122 5.52 -14.26 5.44
N VAL A 123 6.51 -13.49 5.02
CA VAL A 123 6.65 -12.13 5.51
C VAL A 123 5.45 -11.31 5.03
N ILE A 124 4.79 -10.59 5.94
CA ILE A 124 3.53 -9.89 5.64
C ILE A 124 3.76 -8.39 5.66
N ALA A 125 3.55 -7.72 4.52
CA ALA A 125 3.53 -6.28 4.44
C ALA A 125 2.08 -5.77 4.48
N LEU A 126 1.74 -5.04 5.54
CA LEU A 126 0.42 -4.44 5.72
C LEU A 126 0.38 -3.03 5.16
N TYR A 127 -0.52 -2.80 4.21
CA TYR A 127 -0.87 -1.49 3.66
C TYR A 127 -2.14 -0.95 4.30
N ASN A 128 -2.26 0.37 4.34
CA ASN A 128 -3.40 1.04 4.96
C ASN A 128 -3.69 0.54 6.38
N PRO A 129 -2.68 0.41 7.24
CA PRO A 129 -2.82 -0.31 8.52
C PRO A 129 -3.79 0.40 9.47
N ARG A 130 -3.83 1.73 9.43
CA ARG A 130 -4.67 2.53 10.32
C ARG A 130 -5.06 3.87 9.69
N SER A 131 -6.26 4.35 10.03
CA SER A 131 -6.73 5.70 9.70
C SER A 131 -7.57 6.25 10.85
N GLN A 132 -8.04 7.50 10.76
CA GLN A 132 -8.95 8.07 11.76
C GLN A 132 -10.23 7.26 11.93
N ARG A 133 -10.74 6.63 10.85
CA ARG A 133 -11.97 5.83 10.85
C ARG A 133 -11.73 4.33 11.01
N ARG A 134 -10.50 3.85 10.77
CA ARG A 134 -10.10 2.45 10.84
C ARG A 134 -8.99 2.30 11.87
N GLN A 135 -9.32 1.82 13.06
CA GLN A 135 -8.36 1.73 14.18
C GLN A 135 -8.20 0.31 14.70
N TRP A 136 -9.21 -0.54 14.56
CA TRP A 136 -9.23 -1.89 15.10
C TRP A 136 -8.61 -2.94 14.19
N GLN A 137 -8.54 -2.67 12.87
CA GLN A 137 -8.12 -3.64 11.87
C GLN A 137 -6.67 -4.12 12.08
N ILE A 138 -5.78 -3.22 12.47
CA ILE A 138 -4.38 -3.58 12.77
C ILE A 138 -4.27 -4.49 14.00
N LEU A 139 -5.08 -4.25 15.03
CA LEU A 139 -5.11 -5.06 16.24
C LEU A 139 -5.67 -6.45 15.94
N GLU A 140 -6.72 -6.52 15.15
CA GLU A 140 -7.30 -7.79 14.74
C GLU A 140 -6.36 -8.56 13.80
N ALA A 141 -5.65 -7.88 12.89
CA ALA A 141 -4.61 -8.50 12.07
C ALA A 141 -3.51 -9.10 12.95
N ARG A 142 -3.02 -8.36 13.95
CA ARG A 142 -2.08 -8.86 14.96
C ARG A 142 -2.60 -10.13 15.62
N ARG A 143 -3.84 -10.11 16.13
CA ARG A 143 -4.46 -11.25 16.80
C ARG A 143 -4.49 -12.50 15.92
N ILE A 144 -4.92 -12.36 14.66
CA ILE A 144 -4.98 -13.45 13.69
C ILE A 144 -3.57 -14.02 13.43
N ILE A 145 -2.58 -13.16 13.24
CA ILE A 145 -1.21 -13.58 12.95
C ILE A 145 -0.61 -14.30 14.16
N MET A 146 -0.90 -13.87 15.38
CA MET A 146 -0.41 -14.50 16.62
C MET A 146 -1.00 -15.89 16.88
N GLU A 147 -2.08 -16.29 16.20
CA GLU A 147 -2.56 -17.69 16.24
C GLU A 147 -1.56 -18.66 15.59
N HIS A 148 -0.62 -18.16 14.78
CA HIS A 148 0.32 -18.95 13.99
C HIS A 148 1.80 -18.56 14.22
N ARG A 149 2.06 -17.49 14.95
CA ARG A 149 3.41 -16.94 15.15
C ARG A 149 3.66 -16.57 16.60
N SER A 150 4.93 -16.63 16.98
CA SER A 150 5.38 -16.17 18.29
C SER A 150 5.15 -14.66 18.45
N GLY A 151 4.79 -14.24 19.67
CA GLY A 151 4.73 -12.84 20.04
C GLY A 151 6.03 -12.07 19.82
N GLY A 152 7.18 -12.74 19.94
CA GLY A 152 8.50 -12.17 19.66
C GLY A 152 8.84 -12.05 18.16
N THR A 153 7.92 -12.36 17.23
CA THR A 153 8.16 -12.17 15.79
C THR A 153 8.42 -10.69 15.48
N PRO A 154 9.55 -10.33 14.82
CA PRO A 154 9.88 -8.93 14.55
C PRO A 154 8.84 -8.22 13.69
N VAL A 155 8.57 -6.97 14.03
CA VAL A 155 7.68 -6.06 13.31
C VAL A 155 8.40 -4.75 13.04
N GLY A 156 8.53 -4.39 11.76
CA GLY A 156 9.04 -3.10 11.33
C GLY A 156 7.91 -2.15 10.93
N MET A 157 7.96 -0.92 11.39
CA MET A 157 7.01 0.15 11.05
C MET A 157 7.77 1.29 10.38
N VAL A 158 7.39 1.62 9.16
CA VAL A 158 8.03 2.71 8.42
C VAL A 158 6.96 3.66 7.89
N ALA A 159 7.04 4.90 8.32
CA ALA A 159 6.19 5.98 7.83
C ALA A 159 7.00 6.96 6.99
N ASP A 160 6.39 7.50 5.93
CA ASP A 160 7.01 8.49 5.04
C ASP A 160 8.42 8.10 4.56
N ALA A 161 8.61 6.84 4.16
CA ALA A 161 9.88 6.32 3.67
C ALA A 161 10.52 7.24 2.63
N TYR A 162 11.77 7.62 2.84
CA TYR A 162 12.56 8.52 1.99
C TYR A 162 11.96 9.93 1.81
N ARG A 163 11.15 10.39 2.77
CA ARG A 163 10.56 11.73 2.80
C ARG A 163 11.04 12.50 4.03
N ALA A 164 10.78 13.80 4.05
CA ALA A 164 11.24 14.68 5.14
C ALA A 164 10.73 14.27 6.54
N LYS A 165 9.58 13.58 6.60
CA LYS A 165 8.97 13.12 7.85
C LYS A 165 9.16 11.62 8.10
N GLN A 166 10.18 11.01 7.50
CA GLN A 166 10.47 9.58 7.68
C GLN A 166 10.58 9.20 9.15
N ARG A 167 9.88 8.15 9.52
CA ARG A 167 10.01 7.49 10.82
C ARG A 167 10.21 6.00 10.60
N VAL A 168 11.14 5.43 11.34
CA VAL A 168 11.40 3.98 11.35
C VAL A 168 11.36 3.52 12.79
N ALA A 169 10.58 2.48 13.07
CA ALA A 169 10.52 1.86 14.36
C ALA A 169 10.47 0.34 14.22
N ILE A 170 11.08 -0.36 15.16
CA ILE A 170 11.07 -1.82 15.23
C ILE A 170 10.47 -2.22 16.57
N THR A 171 9.65 -3.24 16.56
CA THR A 171 9.05 -3.90 17.70
C THR A 171 8.87 -5.38 17.38
N ASP A 172 8.06 -6.08 18.11
CA ASP A 172 7.57 -7.42 17.84
C ASP A 172 6.02 -7.47 17.87
N LEU A 173 5.43 -8.63 17.66
CA LEU A 173 3.97 -8.79 17.70
C LEU A 173 3.40 -8.52 19.10
N ASP A 174 4.14 -8.81 20.18
CA ASP A 174 3.67 -8.52 21.54
C ASP A 174 3.60 -7.00 21.78
N GLY A 175 4.62 -6.26 21.38
CA GLY A 175 4.70 -4.81 21.56
C GLY A 175 3.93 -3.98 20.53
N LEU A 176 3.43 -4.58 19.44
CA LEU A 176 2.76 -3.85 18.36
C LEU A 176 1.52 -3.08 18.84
N GLU A 177 0.77 -3.62 19.80
CA GLU A 177 -0.44 -2.98 20.33
C GLU A 177 -0.14 -1.63 20.98
N GLU A 178 0.90 -1.55 21.80
CA GLU A 178 1.33 -0.31 22.46
C GLU A 178 1.81 0.73 21.44
N ARG A 179 2.35 0.26 20.31
CA ARG A 179 2.86 1.11 19.23
C ARG A 179 1.80 1.53 18.22
N CYS A 180 0.58 0.98 18.27
CA CYS A 180 -0.51 1.34 17.36
C CYS A 180 -0.80 2.85 17.25
N PRO A 181 -0.67 3.68 18.29
CA PRO A 181 -0.85 5.13 18.16
C PRO A 181 0.14 5.81 17.20
N GLU A 182 1.31 5.21 16.94
CA GLU A 182 2.32 5.73 16.02
C GLU A 182 2.02 5.40 14.55
N ILE A 183 1.08 4.48 14.31
CA ILE A 183 0.69 4.01 12.98
C ILE A 183 -0.39 4.92 12.41
N ASP A 184 -0.19 5.34 11.16
CA ASP A 184 -1.11 6.16 10.39
C ASP A 184 -1.27 5.65 8.94
N MET A 185 -1.93 6.43 8.08
CA MET A 185 -2.19 6.09 6.68
C MET A 185 -0.93 6.03 5.79
N VAL A 186 0.15 6.68 6.21
CA VAL A 186 1.41 6.71 5.46
C VAL A 186 2.43 5.70 6.00
N THR A 187 2.00 4.87 6.95
CA THR A 187 2.81 3.81 7.54
C THR A 187 2.66 2.51 6.77
N THR A 188 3.77 1.85 6.49
CA THR A 188 3.83 0.44 6.07
C THR A 188 4.33 -0.38 7.24
N VAL A 189 3.62 -1.46 7.58
CA VAL A 189 4.01 -2.39 8.65
C VAL A 189 4.48 -3.68 8.00
N ILE A 190 5.70 -4.12 8.32
CA ILE A 190 6.26 -5.39 7.83
C ILE A 190 6.41 -6.32 9.03
N ILE A 191 5.70 -7.44 8.98
CA ILE A 191 5.73 -8.49 10.00
C ILE A 191 6.60 -9.62 9.48
N GLY A 192 7.62 -9.97 10.22
CA GLY A 192 8.55 -11.04 9.91
C GLY A 192 7.89 -12.42 9.90
N ASN A 193 8.63 -13.42 9.47
CA ASN A 193 8.26 -14.84 9.54
C ASN A 193 9.09 -15.59 10.59
N SER A 194 8.98 -16.92 10.65
CA SER A 194 9.69 -17.73 11.63
C SER A 194 11.22 -17.65 11.57
N THR A 195 11.77 -17.20 10.42
CA THR A 195 13.22 -17.06 10.20
C THR A 195 13.72 -15.62 10.29
N THR A 196 12.81 -14.65 10.45
CA THR A 196 13.18 -13.25 10.60
C THR A 196 13.81 -12.98 11.96
N TYR A 197 14.95 -12.33 11.98
CA TYR A 197 15.65 -11.94 13.22
C TYR A 197 16.16 -10.50 13.14
N LEU A 198 16.40 -9.91 14.29
CA LEU A 198 17.06 -8.62 14.40
C LEU A 198 18.57 -8.85 14.54
N HIS A 199 19.34 -8.24 13.64
CA HIS A 199 20.80 -8.24 13.77
C HIS A 199 21.18 -7.24 14.86
N GLN A 200 22.00 -7.69 15.82
CA GLN A 200 22.56 -6.84 16.88
C GLN A 200 23.78 -6.09 16.41
#